data_db218926cd4aea072afb7d6327c5c341
#
_entry.id   db218926cd4aea072afb7d6327c5c341
#
_cell.length_a   1.000
_cell.length_b   1.000
_cell.length_c   1.000
_cell.angle_alpha   90.00
_cell.angle_beta   90.00
_cell.angle_gamma   90.00
#
_symmetry.space_group_name_H-M   'P 1'
#
loop_
_entity.id
_entity.type
_entity.pdbx_description
1 polymer ?
#
loop_
_entity_poly.entity_id
_entity_poly.type
_entity_poly.pdbx_seq_one_letter_code
_entity_poly.pdbx_strand_id
1 'polypeptide(L)'
;MLSIYKASAGSGKTHTLTREYLVMLFRDYQKRRDQFMPHSRILAVTFTKKATAEMKERILKALYTLSTTPTESPFYDDLIHTFHFDTSTLQNQARQLLIAILKDYNHFSVSTIDGFFQQVIRTFALDLGLPTTYDIALDGDEVVQQAVDDIFRRIRMQQEGNTDIMTWLTDFAQHNMDENANGNLHRSISDFSKQLNKEEVKRHIGQLQSFFQDKDNFKHYQALLSNIITTTKKKIAAIQQKALPLIDSYEGIKQDAVAIFRKPVQEILDKGLNKTFLKVLEQPEALCLKSKTTKAQQAAILSLYETSLRPLYQAMADIFDTEIIDYYTATAISQYLYTIGLLQDVADQIDKTNRQIGRIPISD
;
A
#
# COMPACT_ATOMS: atom_id res chain seq x y z
N MET A 1 -34.65 11.52 0.39
CA MET A 1 -34.12 12.40 1.46
C MET A 1 -32.96 11.67 2.10
N LEU A 2 -31.77 12.29 2.18
CA LEU A 2 -30.60 11.74 2.84
C LEU A 2 -30.60 12.17 4.30
N SER A 3 -30.51 11.23 5.24
CA SER A 3 -30.36 11.49 6.68
C SER A 3 -29.02 10.99 7.17
N ILE A 4 -28.24 11.84 7.81
CA ILE A 4 -26.91 11.51 8.34
C ILE A 4 -26.95 11.54 9.86
N TYR A 5 -26.65 10.41 10.51
CA TYR A 5 -26.58 10.28 11.96
C TYR A 5 -25.11 10.24 12.41
N LYS A 6 -24.66 11.26 13.13
CA LYS A 6 -23.33 11.27 13.77
C LYS A 6 -23.43 10.60 15.14
N ALA A 7 -22.62 9.56 15.35
CA ALA A 7 -22.66 8.81 16.59
C ALA A 7 -21.28 8.24 16.95
N SER A 8 -20.86 8.38 18.22
CA SER A 8 -19.65 7.79 18.79
C SER A 8 -19.83 6.28 19.09
N ALA A 9 -18.75 5.58 19.46
CA ALA A 9 -18.85 4.20 19.92
C ALA A 9 -19.75 4.12 21.18
N GLY A 10 -20.67 3.15 21.24
CA GLY A 10 -21.62 3.00 22.36
C GLY A 10 -22.85 3.92 22.34
N SER A 11 -22.99 4.83 21.38
CA SER A 11 -24.06 5.86 21.36
C SER A 11 -25.40 5.40 20.79
N GLY A 12 -25.67 4.09 20.73
CA GLY A 12 -26.98 3.59 20.27
C GLY A 12 -27.17 3.52 18.74
N LYS A 13 -26.10 3.55 17.94
CA LYS A 13 -26.16 3.48 16.45
C LYS A 13 -27.05 2.34 15.95
N THR A 14 -26.85 1.15 16.49
CA THR A 14 -27.61 -0.05 16.08
C THR A 14 -29.09 0.08 16.49
N HIS A 15 -29.37 0.71 17.62
CA HIS A 15 -30.75 1.01 18.05
C HIS A 15 -31.43 1.97 17.07
N THR A 16 -30.76 3.06 16.70
CA THR A 16 -31.28 4.04 15.73
C THR A 16 -31.51 3.39 14.36
N LEU A 17 -30.57 2.59 13.87
CA LEU A 17 -30.73 1.88 12.59
C LEU A 17 -31.90 0.87 12.64
N THR A 18 -32.05 0.13 13.73
CA THR A 18 -33.20 -0.78 13.91
C THR A 18 -34.51 -0.02 13.90
N ARG A 19 -34.58 1.11 14.60
CA ARG A 19 -35.74 2.01 14.60
C ARG A 19 -36.08 2.49 13.18
N GLU A 20 -35.10 3.02 12.45
CA GLU A 20 -35.34 3.49 11.07
C GLU A 20 -35.78 2.36 10.16
N TYR A 21 -35.21 1.16 10.29
CA TYR A 21 -35.65 0.00 9.54
C TYR A 21 -37.11 -0.34 9.84
N LEU A 22 -37.53 -0.37 11.11
CA LEU A 22 -38.91 -0.62 11.49
C LEU A 22 -39.86 0.48 10.93
N VAL A 23 -39.48 1.75 11.04
CA VAL A 23 -40.27 2.85 10.51
C VAL A 23 -40.45 2.70 8.97
N MET A 24 -39.40 2.34 8.23
CA MET A 24 -39.50 2.08 6.80
C MET A 24 -40.41 0.88 6.49
N LEU A 25 -40.26 -0.19 7.27
CA LEU A 25 -41.04 -1.42 7.12
C LEU A 25 -42.54 -1.19 7.33
N PHE A 26 -42.93 -0.53 8.43
CA PHE A 26 -44.34 -0.19 8.70
C PHE A 26 -44.90 0.81 7.68
N ARG A 27 -44.10 1.77 7.23
CA ARG A 27 -44.51 2.76 6.22
C ARG A 27 -44.78 2.11 4.86
N ASP A 28 -43.93 1.18 4.41
CA ASP A 28 -44.16 0.48 3.15
C ASP A 28 -45.35 -0.48 3.24
N TYR A 29 -45.53 -1.15 4.37
CA TYR A 29 -46.69 -1.98 4.63
C TYR A 29 -48.01 -1.20 4.57
N GLN A 30 -48.08 -0.01 5.11
CA GLN A 30 -49.29 0.83 5.04
C GLN A 30 -49.59 1.32 3.64
N LYS A 31 -48.56 1.71 2.87
CA LYS A 31 -48.76 2.24 1.51
C LYS A 31 -49.24 1.21 0.51
N ARG A 32 -48.94 -0.08 0.72
CA ARG A 32 -49.10 -1.13 -0.27
C ARG A 32 -49.68 -2.41 0.35
N ARG A 33 -50.90 -2.29 0.89
CA ARG A 33 -51.57 -3.42 1.56
C ARG A 33 -51.72 -4.67 0.69
N ASP A 34 -51.65 -4.53 -0.64
CA ASP A 34 -51.83 -5.65 -1.58
C ASP A 34 -50.52 -6.39 -1.92
N GLN A 35 -49.36 -5.89 -1.51
CA GLN A 35 -48.06 -6.53 -1.78
C GLN A 35 -47.40 -6.96 -0.47
N PHE A 36 -47.38 -8.26 -0.22
CA PHE A 36 -47.06 -8.91 1.05
C PHE A 36 -45.56 -8.94 1.44
N MET A 37 -44.67 -8.21 0.75
CA MET A 37 -43.22 -8.28 0.96
C MET A 37 -42.53 -6.91 1.14
N PRO A 38 -42.88 -6.11 2.15
CA PRO A 38 -42.28 -4.79 2.35
C PRO A 38 -40.76 -4.88 2.67
N HIS A 39 -40.29 -5.98 3.33
CA HIS A 39 -38.91 -6.22 3.68
C HIS A 39 -37.99 -6.40 2.47
N SER A 40 -38.49 -6.85 1.32
CA SER A 40 -37.70 -7.06 0.10
C SER A 40 -37.22 -5.76 -0.55
N ARG A 41 -37.77 -4.63 -0.15
CA ARG A 41 -37.46 -3.29 -0.71
C ARG A 41 -36.58 -2.45 0.19
N ILE A 42 -36.25 -2.95 1.35
CA ILE A 42 -35.43 -2.25 2.32
C ILE A 42 -34.06 -2.96 2.35
N LEU A 43 -33.03 -2.22 1.94
CA LEU A 43 -31.65 -2.67 2.06
C LEU A 43 -31.03 -2.07 3.31
N ALA A 44 -30.47 -2.93 4.16
CA ALA A 44 -29.61 -2.51 5.27
C ALA A 44 -28.24 -3.15 5.12
N VAL A 45 -27.17 -2.34 5.17
CA VAL A 45 -25.80 -2.84 5.02
C VAL A 45 -24.94 -2.51 6.23
N THR A 46 -24.05 -3.44 6.56
CA THR A 46 -23.10 -3.33 7.66
C THR A 46 -21.69 -3.68 7.20
N PHE A 47 -20.67 -3.41 8.03
CA PHE A 47 -19.30 -3.73 7.69
C PHE A 47 -18.92 -5.20 7.98
N THR A 48 -19.53 -5.84 8.96
CA THR A 48 -19.13 -7.18 9.39
C THR A 48 -20.28 -8.17 9.41
N LYS A 49 -19.98 -9.45 9.17
CA LYS A 49 -20.96 -10.55 9.28
C LYS A 49 -21.60 -10.59 10.67
N LYS A 50 -20.82 -10.32 11.75
CA LYS A 50 -21.34 -10.26 13.12
C LYS A 50 -22.37 -9.15 13.28
N ALA A 51 -22.08 -7.92 12.79
CA ALA A 51 -23.01 -6.81 12.86
C ALA A 51 -24.29 -7.05 12.03
N THR A 52 -24.16 -7.74 10.88
CA THR A 52 -25.31 -8.17 10.08
C THR A 52 -26.22 -9.13 10.85
N ALA A 53 -25.65 -10.15 11.47
CA ALA A 53 -26.41 -11.14 12.27
C ALA A 53 -27.09 -10.47 13.45
N GLU A 54 -26.38 -9.60 14.18
CA GLU A 54 -26.92 -8.83 15.32
C GLU A 54 -28.08 -7.90 14.89
N MET A 55 -27.96 -7.24 13.73
CA MET A 55 -29.02 -6.38 13.23
C MET A 55 -30.26 -7.18 12.84
N LYS A 56 -30.10 -8.32 12.15
CA LYS A 56 -31.21 -9.23 11.82
C LYS A 56 -31.93 -9.71 13.08
N GLU A 57 -31.17 -10.16 14.07
CA GLU A 57 -31.72 -10.61 15.36
C GLU A 57 -32.52 -9.52 16.06
N ARG A 58 -31.98 -8.30 16.12
CA ARG A 58 -32.63 -7.15 16.76
C ARG A 58 -33.95 -6.77 16.07
N ILE A 59 -33.98 -6.75 14.73
CA ILE A 59 -35.20 -6.47 13.95
C ILE A 59 -36.26 -7.53 14.23
N LEU A 60 -35.92 -8.82 14.15
CA LEU A 60 -36.84 -9.91 14.40
C LEU A 60 -37.34 -9.92 15.85
N LYS A 61 -36.45 -9.72 16.82
CA LYS A 61 -36.81 -9.63 18.24
C LYS A 61 -37.74 -8.45 18.50
N ALA A 62 -37.46 -7.28 17.90
CA ALA A 62 -38.34 -6.11 18.03
C ALA A 62 -39.74 -6.39 17.48
N LEU A 63 -39.86 -6.98 16.28
CA LEU A 63 -41.14 -7.36 15.71
C LEU A 63 -41.87 -8.42 16.53
N TYR A 64 -41.15 -9.40 17.10
CA TYR A 64 -41.71 -10.40 17.99
C TYR A 64 -42.29 -9.78 19.27
N THR A 65 -41.52 -8.91 19.96
CA THR A 65 -41.97 -8.19 21.16
C THR A 65 -43.18 -7.31 20.83
N LEU A 66 -43.15 -6.55 19.73
CA LEU A 66 -44.28 -5.73 19.28
C LEU A 66 -45.52 -6.56 18.96
N SER A 67 -45.36 -7.84 18.55
CA SER A 67 -46.47 -8.75 18.23
C SER A 67 -47.05 -9.49 19.43
N THR A 68 -46.33 -9.56 20.57
CA THR A 68 -46.74 -10.28 21.80
C THR A 68 -47.02 -9.34 22.95
N THR A 69 -46.04 -8.52 23.33
CA THR A 69 -46.08 -7.56 24.42
C THR A 69 -45.64 -6.19 23.94
N PRO A 70 -46.47 -5.46 23.14
CA PRO A 70 -46.06 -4.24 22.43
C PRO A 70 -45.42 -3.19 23.34
N THR A 71 -45.98 -2.98 24.54
CA THR A 71 -45.56 -1.99 25.52
C THR A 71 -44.18 -2.24 26.13
N GLU A 72 -43.65 -3.46 26.03
CA GLU A 72 -42.29 -3.82 26.46
C GLU A 72 -41.24 -3.50 25.42
N SER A 73 -41.64 -3.17 24.18
CA SER A 73 -40.70 -2.88 23.10
C SER A 73 -40.14 -1.47 23.25
N PRO A 74 -38.82 -1.29 23.16
CA PRO A 74 -38.22 0.05 23.19
C PRO A 74 -38.59 0.92 21.98
N PHE A 75 -39.28 0.37 20.98
CA PHE A 75 -39.75 1.06 19.79
C PHE A 75 -41.25 1.37 19.80
N TYR A 76 -41.96 0.99 20.88
CA TYR A 76 -43.41 1.11 20.94
C TYR A 76 -43.88 2.57 20.83
N ASP A 77 -43.38 3.45 21.68
CA ASP A 77 -43.79 4.87 21.73
C ASP A 77 -43.47 5.57 20.41
N ASP A 78 -42.26 5.31 19.85
CA ASP A 78 -41.86 5.89 18.59
C ASP A 78 -42.79 5.51 17.41
N LEU A 79 -43.22 4.24 17.34
CA LEU A 79 -44.10 3.75 16.29
C LEU A 79 -45.53 4.26 16.49
N ILE A 80 -46.07 4.26 17.71
CA ILE A 80 -47.37 4.83 18.04
C ILE A 80 -47.42 6.31 17.62
N HIS A 81 -46.43 7.11 18.04
CA HIS A 81 -46.37 8.53 17.68
C HIS A 81 -46.16 8.76 16.19
N THR A 82 -45.35 7.96 15.53
CA THR A 82 -45.03 8.15 14.10
C THR A 82 -46.22 7.83 13.19
N PHE A 83 -46.98 6.79 13.52
CA PHE A 83 -48.06 6.26 12.67
C PHE A 83 -49.47 6.50 13.21
N HIS A 84 -49.63 7.04 14.44
CA HIS A 84 -50.90 7.24 15.13
C HIS A 84 -51.71 5.94 15.23
N PHE A 85 -51.02 4.81 15.51
CA PHE A 85 -51.67 3.54 15.73
C PHE A 85 -52.30 3.43 17.11
N ASP A 86 -53.33 2.61 17.22
CA ASP A 86 -53.71 1.98 18.49
C ASP A 86 -52.86 0.73 18.72
N THR A 87 -52.75 0.32 19.99
CA THR A 87 -51.90 -0.84 20.36
C THR A 87 -52.26 -2.12 19.63
N SER A 88 -53.54 -2.35 19.41
CA SER A 88 -54.03 -3.58 18.72
C SER A 88 -53.66 -3.58 17.25
N THR A 89 -53.73 -2.45 16.59
CA THR A 89 -53.30 -2.30 15.17
C THR A 89 -51.80 -2.50 15.03
N LEU A 90 -50.99 -1.88 15.89
CA LEU A 90 -49.52 -2.08 15.89
C LEU A 90 -49.16 -3.55 16.08
N GLN A 91 -49.80 -4.20 17.10
CA GLN A 91 -49.58 -5.62 17.41
C GLN A 91 -49.88 -6.54 16.20
N ASN A 92 -51.02 -6.33 15.57
CA ASN A 92 -51.43 -7.15 14.42
C ASN A 92 -50.53 -6.95 13.23
N GLN A 93 -50.13 -5.68 12.91
CA GLN A 93 -49.22 -5.39 11.81
C GLN A 93 -47.83 -5.95 12.08
N ALA A 94 -47.29 -5.81 13.29
CA ALA A 94 -46.00 -6.40 13.68
C ALA A 94 -45.98 -7.93 13.49
N ARG A 95 -47.08 -8.58 13.87
CA ARG A 95 -47.25 -10.05 13.69
C ARG A 95 -47.24 -10.43 12.20
N GLN A 96 -47.95 -9.70 11.36
CA GLN A 96 -47.98 -9.96 9.92
C GLN A 96 -46.64 -9.73 9.24
N LEU A 97 -45.93 -8.63 9.61
CA LEU A 97 -44.61 -8.33 9.13
C LEU A 97 -43.58 -9.39 9.54
N LEU A 98 -43.63 -9.85 10.77
CA LEU A 98 -42.76 -10.93 11.25
C LEU A 98 -42.99 -12.20 10.44
N ILE A 99 -44.27 -12.60 10.25
CA ILE A 99 -44.62 -13.79 9.47
C ILE A 99 -44.18 -13.64 8.01
N ALA A 100 -44.34 -12.44 7.42
CA ALA A 100 -43.90 -12.18 6.05
C ALA A 100 -42.38 -12.37 5.90
N ILE A 101 -41.59 -11.81 6.81
CA ILE A 101 -40.12 -11.96 6.81
C ILE A 101 -39.72 -13.42 6.98
N LEU A 102 -40.36 -14.15 7.92
CA LEU A 102 -40.01 -15.57 8.17
C LEU A 102 -40.39 -16.48 7.00
N LYS A 103 -41.47 -16.19 6.27
CA LYS A 103 -41.87 -16.92 5.07
C LYS A 103 -40.96 -16.68 3.88
N ASP A 104 -40.39 -15.49 3.80
CA ASP A 104 -39.57 -15.04 2.68
C ASP A 104 -38.21 -14.47 3.15
N TYR A 105 -37.52 -15.25 3.98
CA TYR A 105 -36.29 -14.85 4.63
C TYR A 105 -35.15 -14.53 3.66
N ASN A 106 -35.15 -15.12 2.47
CA ASN A 106 -34.15 -14.90 1.45
C ASN A 106 -34.14 -13.45 0.91
N HIS A 107 -35.29 -12.77 0.92
CA HIS A 107 -35.41 -11.37 0.52
C HIS A 107 -35.32 -10.40 1.70
N PHE A 108 -35.01 -10.89 2.90
CA PHE A 108 -34.69 -10.03 4.05
C PHE A 108 -33.29 -9.45 3.89
N SER A 109 -33.20 -8.35 3.12
CA SER A 109 -31.95 -7.76 2.60
C SER A 109 -31.18 -6.98 3.67
N VAL A 110 -30.66 -7.71 4.67
CA VAL A 110 -29.68 -7.22 5.62
C VAL A 110 -28.38 -7.97 5.38
N SER A 111 -27.35 -7.29 4.91
CA SER A 111 -26.09 -7.91 4.48
C SER A 111 -24.88 -7.07 4.84
N THR A 112 -23.68 -7.60 4.61
CA THR A 112 -22.46 -6.74 4.57
C THR A 112 -22.45 -5.95 3.28
N ILE A 113 -21.67 -4.84 3.25
CA ILE A 113 -21.46 -4.04 2.04
C ILE A 113 -20.95 -4.95 0.92
N ASP A 114 -19.91 -5.74 1.19
CA ASP A 114 -19.34 -6.69 0.22
C ASP A 114 -20.38 -7.72 -0.26
N GLY A 115 -21.16 -8.28 0.68
CA GLY A 115 -22.22 -9.23 0.35
C GLY A 115 -23.29 -8.64 -0.57
N PHE A 116 -23.64 -7.37 -0.40
CA PHE A 116 -24.56 -6.68 -1.29
C PHE A 116 -23.95 -6.51 -2.69
N PHE A 117 -22.70 -6.00 -2.79
CA PHE A 117 -22.05 -5.85 -4.09
C PHE A 117 -21.87 -7.19 -4.80
N GLN A 118 -21.50 -8.25 -4.08
CA GLN A 118 -21.45 -9.60 -4.64
C GLN A 118 -22.79 -10.05 -5.24
N GLN A 119 -23.88 -9.74 -4.57
CA GLN A 119 -25.23 -10.07 -5.10
C GLN A 119 -25.55 -9.26 -6.36
N VAL A 120 -25.18 -7.98 -6.39
CA VAL A 120 -25.35 -7.13 -7.56
C VAL A 120 -24.51 -7.66 -8.73
N ILE A 121 -23.23 -7.94 -8.52
CA ILE A 121 -22.34 -8.49 -9.55
C ILE A 121 -22.89 -9.83 -10.08
N ARG A 122 -23.35 -10.72 -9.22
CA ARG A 122 -23.96 -12.01 -9.63
C ARG A 122 -25.20 -11.79 -10.52
N THR A 123 -26.00 -10.80 -10.21
CA THR A 123 -27.21 -10.50 -10.99
C THR A 123 -26.85 -10.02 -12.40
N PHE A 124 -25.78 -9.25 -12.55
CA PHE A 124 -25.32 -8.69 -13.81
C PHE A 124 -24.14 -9.45 -14.43
N ALA A 125 -23.79 -10.63 -13.91
CA ALA A 125 -22.58 -11.37 -14.34
C ALA A 125 -22.54 -11.61 -15.85
N LEU A 126 -23.67 -11.96 -16.49
CA LEU A 126 -23.74 -12.19 -17.92
C LEU A 126 -23.53 -10.88 -18.72
N ASP A 127 -24.10 -9.78 -18.25
CA ASP A 127 -23.97 -8.46 -18.90
C ASP A 127 -22.52 -7.93 -18.79
N LEU A 128 -21.83 -8.30 -17.72
CA LEU A 128 -20.42 -7.99 -17.47
C LEU A 128 -19.44 -8.96 -18.17
N GLY A 129 -19.95 -9.96 -18.89
CA GLY A 129 -19.11 -10.98 -19.53
C GLY A 129 -18.39 -11.91 -18.55
N LEU A 130 -18.90 -12.02 -17.32
CA LEU A 130 -18.32 -12.87 -16.27
C LEU A 130 -18.87 -14.29 -16.35
N PRO A 131 -18.10 -15.31 -15.98
CA PRO A 131 -18.62 -16.68 -15.88
C PRO A 131 -19.73 -16.74 -14.83
N THR A 132 -20.70 -17.60 -15.07
CA THR A 132 -21.87 -17.79 -14.16
C THR A 132 -21.49 -18.31 -12.77
N THR A 133 -20.34 -18.98 -12.67
CA THR A 133 -19.71 -19.38 -11.41
C THR A 133 -18.39 -18.65 -11.27
N TYR A 134 -18.33 -17.63 -10.44
CA TYR A 134 -17.09 -16.96 -10.09
C TYR A 134 -16.86 -16.98 -8.58
N ASP A 135 -15.61 -17.03 -8.20
CA ASP A 135 -15.17 -16.93 -6.81
C ASP A 135 -14.53 -15.55 -6.57
N ILE A 136 -14.70 -15.01 -5.37
CA ILE A 136 -14.11 -13.72 -5.03
C ILE A 136 -12.80 -13.99 -4.30
N ALA A 137 -11.71 -13.50 -4.88
CA ALA A 137 -10.41 -13.54 -4.23
C ALA A 137 -10.41 -12.60 -3.02
N LEU A 138 -10.48 -13.15 -1.82
CA LEU A 138 -10.36 -12.41 -0.56
C LEU A 138 -8.90 -12.02 -0.28
N ASP A 139 -7.96 -12.80 -0.81
CA ASP A 139 -6.52 -12.60 -0.65
C ASP A 139 -5.89 -12.34 -2.02
N GLY A 140 -5.65 -11.04 -2.30
CA GLY A 140 -4.98 -10.62 -3.53
C GLY A 140 -3.51 -11.07 -3.57
N ASP A 141 -2.88 -11.31 -2.43
CA ASP A 141 -1.48 -11.73 -2.36
C ASP A 141 -1.30 -13.16 -2.87
N GLU A 142 -2.27 -14.05 -2.63
CA GLU A 142 -2.26 -15.43 -3.16
C GLU A 142 -2.35 -15.42 -4.70
N VAL A 143 -3.18 -14.55 -5.26
CA VAL A 143 -3.33 -14.42 -6.73
C VAL A 143 -2.05 -13.89 -7.36
N VAL A 144 -1.42 -12.89 -6.74
CA VAL A 144 -0.12 -12.37 -7.19
C VAL A 144 0.95 -13.47 -7.16
N GLN A 145 1.04 -14.22 -6.07
CA GLN A 145 1.98 -15.33 -5.94
C GLN A 145 1.80 -16.35 -7.07
N GLN A 146 0.56 -16.75 -7.32
CA GLN A 146 0.22 -17.70 -8.37
C GLN A 146 0.57 -17.18 -9.77
N ALA A 147 0.32 -15.89 -10.04
CA ALA A 147 0.68 -15.26 -11.30
C ALA A 147 2.20 -15.25 -11.53
N VAL A 148 2.98 -14.94 -10.50
CA VAL A 148 4.44 -14.98 -10.54
C VAL A 148 4.94 -16.41 -10.76
N ASP A 149 4.38 -17.40 -10.05
CA ASP A 149 4.71 -18.82 -10.24
C ASP A 149 4.45 -19.28 -11.67
N ASP A 150 3.35 -18.85 -12.27
CA ASP A 150 2.99 -19.18 -13.65
C ASP A 150 3.95 -18.55 -14.68
N ILE A 151 4.42 -17.32 -14.43
CA ILE A 151 5.45 -16.68 -15.26
C ILE A 151 6.74 -17.51 -15.22
N PHE A 152 7.24 -17.85 -14.02
CA PHE A 152 8.44 -18.65 -13.87
C PHE A 152 8.30 -20.07 -14.45
N ARG A 153 7.11 -20.67 -14.35
CA ARG A 153 6.82 -21.97 -14.96
C ARG A 153 6.89 -21.93 -16.48
N ARG A 154 6.30 -20.88 -17.11
CA ARG A 154 6.36 -20.71 -18.58
C ARG A 154 7.77 -20.47 -19.08
N ILE A 155 8.58 -19.71 -18.36
CA ILE A 155 9.99 -19.51 -18.68
C ILE A 155 10.74 -20.84 -18.64
N ARG A 156 10.50 -21.66 -17.62
CA ARG A 156 11.14 -22.97 -17.46
C ARG A 156 10.77 -23.94 -18.58
N MET A 157 9.56 -23.82 -19.12
CA MET A 157 9.06 -24.68 -20.22
C MET A 157 9.46 -24.19 -21.60
N GLN A 158 10.27 -23.14 -21.73
CA GLN A 158 10.75 -22.57 -23.00
C GLN A 158 9.63 -22.30 -24.03
N GLN A 159 8.47 -21.87 -23.60
CA GLN A 159 7.36 -21.52 -24.49
C GLN A 159 7.72 -20.31 -25.36
N GLU A 160 7.38 -20.37 -26.65
CA GLU A 160 7.59 -19.27 -27.60
C GLU A 160 6.94 -17.96 -27.09
N GLY A 161 7.68 -16.85 -27.23
CA GLY A 161 7.24 -15.52 -26.78
C GLY A 161 7.85 -15.02 -25.46
N ASN A 162 8.64 -15.85 -24.74
CA ASN A 162 9.23 -15.48 -23.45
C ASN A 162 10.67 -14.91 -23.53
N THR A 163 11.19 -14.70 -24.75
CA THR A 163 12.59 -14.27 -24.96
C THR A 163 12.90 -12.94 -24.27
N ASP A 164 11.95 -12.02 -24.27
CA ASP A 164 12.11 -10.69 -23.68
C ASP A 164 12.12 -10.75 -22.16
N ILE A 165 11.20 -11.52 -21.56
CA ILE A 165 11.14 -11.72 -20.09
C ILE A 165 12.39 -12.48 -19.62
N MET A 166 12.86 -13.46 -20.40
CA MET A 166 14.07 -14.24 -20.09
C MET A 166 15.31 -13.34 -20.06
N THR A 167 15.48 -12.49 -21.07
CA THR A 167 16.58 -11.52 -21.15
C THR A 167 16.51 -10.56 -19.95
N TRP A 168 15.32 -10.04 -19.65
CA TRP A 168 15.09 -9.14 -18.53
C TRP A 168 15.43 -9.78 -17.18
N LEU A 169 15.02 -11.02 -16.94
CA LEU A 169 15.32 -11.75 -15.72
C LEU A 169 16.80 -12.09 -15.60
N THR A 170 17.46 -12.35 -16.73
CA THR A 170 18.91 -12.59 -16.77
C THR A 170 19.67 -11.32 -16.39
N ASP A 171 19.29 -10.17 -16.96
CA ASP A 171 19.88 -8.87 -16.63
C ASP A 171 19.65 -8.50 -15.18
N PHE A 172 18.45 -8.79 -14.64
CA PHE A 172 18.12 -8.58 -13.23
C PHE A 172 18.94 -9.49 -12.30
N ALA A 173 19.10 -10.76 -12.65
CA ALA A 173 19.93 -11.70 -11.89
C ALA A 173 21.39 -11.24 -11.85
N GLN A 174 21.91 -10.79 -12.99
CA GLN A 174 23.28 -10.28 -13.10
C GLN A 174 23.50 -9.02 -12.28
N HIS A 175 22.56 -8.09 -12.33
CA HIS A 175 22.59 -6.87 -11.50
C HIS A 175 22.59 -7.19 -10.00
N ASN A 176 21.76 -8.14 -9.56
CA ASN A 176 21.74 -8.59 -8.15
C ASN A 176 23.03 -9.29 -7.72
N MET A 177 23.69 -10.02 -8.61
CA MET A 177 24.99 -10.63 -8.34
C MET A 177 26.10 -9.57 -8.18
N ASP A 178 26.08 -8.55 -9.03
CA ASP A 178 27.06 -7.45 -8.98
C ASP A 178 26.93 -6.61 -7.71
N GLU A 179 25.72 -6.48 -7.16
CA GLU A 179 25.45 -5.77 -5.92
C GLU A 179 25.59 -6.62 -4.64
N ASN A 180 26.05 -7.87 -4.74
CA ASN A 180 26.09 -8.84 -3.63
C ASN A 180 24.76 -9.00 -2.89
N ALA A 181 23.65 -8.76 -3.56
CA ALA A 181 22.31 -8.94 -3.02
C ALA A 181 21.95 -10.43 -3.04
N ASN A 182 22.00 -11.09 -1.88
CA ASN A 182 21.52 -12.47 -1.68
C ASN A 182 20.00 -12.57 -1.82
N GLY A 183 19.44 -12.21 -2.96
CA GLY A 183 18.02 -12.17 -3.17
C GLY A 183 17.52 -13.37 -3.99
N ASN A 184 16.56 -14.10 -3.44
CA ASN A 184 15.74 -15.00 -4.25
C ASN A 184 14.90 -14.14 -5.19
N LEU A 185 15.24 -14.15 -6.49
CA LEU A 185 14.63 -13.37 -7.55
C LEU A 185 13.10 -13.51 -7.55
N HIS A 186 12.60 -14.73 -7.42
CA HIS A 186 11.19 -15.05 -7.34
C HIS A 186 10.51 -14.33 -6.17
N ARG A 187 11.15 -14.36 -4.99
CA ARG A 187 10.63 -13.70 -3.80
C ARG A 187 10.61 -12.18 -3.96
N SER A 188 11.67 -11.60 -4.50
CA SER A 188 11.76 -10.16 -4.72
C SER A 188 10.66 -9.67 -5.67
N ILE A 189 10.42 -10.39 -6.77
CA ILE A 189 9.36 -10.10 -7.73
C ILE A 189 7.99 -10.26 -7.06
N SER A 190 7.76 -11.37 -6.35
CA SER A 190 6.50 -11.63 -5.66
C SER A 190 6.17 -10.56 -4.62
N ASP A 191 7.11 -10.24 -3.73
CA ASP A 191 6.90 -9.24 -2.66
C ASP A 191 6.67 -7.84 -3.23
N PHE A 192 7.36 -7.47 -4.30
CA PHE A 192 7.12 -6.19 -4.98
C PHE A 192 5.78 -6.18 -5.71
N SER A 193 5.43 -7.26 -6.40
CA SER A 193 4.17 -7.36 -7.17
C SER A 193 2.91 -7.30 -6.28
N LYS A 194 3.01 -7.59 -4.98
CA LYS A 194 1.92 -7.34 -4.02
C LYS A 194 1.50 -5.87 -3.95
N GLN A 195 2.39 -4.95 -4.36
CA GLN A 195 2.04 -3.54 -4.47
C GLN A 195 0.93 -3.29 -5.51
N LEU A 196 0.75 -4.19 -6.49
CA LEU A 196 -0.35 -4.14 -7.47
C LEU A 196 -1.74 -4.18 -6.80
N ASN A 197 -1.85 -4.72 -5.59
CA ASN A 197 -3.09 -4.75 -4.83
C ASN A 197 -3.47 -3.38 -4.24
N LYS A 198 -2.55 -2.39 -4.26
CA LYS A 198 -2.80 -1.05 -3.73
C LYS A 198 -3.45 -0.17 -4.78
N GLU A 199 -4.54 0.49 -4.44
CA GLU A 199 -5.27 1.39 -5.35
C GLU A 199 -4.39 2.52 -5.91
N GLU A 200 -3.45 3.04 -5.12
CA GLU A 200 -2.52 4.09 -5.55
C GLU A 200 -1.64 3.61 -6.70
N VAL A 201 -1.15 2.38 -6.65
CA VAL A 201 -0.33 1.78 -7.71
C VAL A 201 -1.19 1.50 -8.95
N LYS A 202 -2.40 0.98 -8.77
CA LYS A 202 -3.34 0.72 -9.87
C LYS A 202 -3.64 1.98 -10.69
N ARG A 203 -3.81 3.13 -10.04
CA ARG A 203 -4.06 4.42 -10.73
C ARG A 203 -2.91 4.86 -11.64
N HIS A 204 -1.68 4.54 -11.29
CA HIS A 204 -0.49 4.99 -12.00
C HIS A 204 0.13 3.92 -12.91
N ILE A 205 -0.32 2.66 -12.79
CA ILE A 205 0.27 1.56 -13.54
C ILE A 205 0.18 1.77 -15.06
N GLY A 206 -0.92 2.33 -15.55
CA GLY A 206 -1.09 2.65 -16.97
C GLY A 206 -0.07 3.66 -17.51
N GLN A 207 0.33 4.63 -16.69
CA GLN A 207 1.39 5.58 -17.05
C GLN A 207 2.77 4.93 -17.05
N LEU A 208 3.04 4.07 -16.06
CA LEU A 208 4.25 3.27 -16.01
C LEU A 208 4.33 2.30 -17.20
N GLN A 209 3.20 1.67 -17.56
CA GLN A 209 3.09 0.79 -18.72
C GLN A 209 3.56 1.47 -20.00
N SER A 210 3.00 2.65 -20.32
CA SER A 210 3.34 3.38 -21.54
C SER A 210 4.83 3.77 -21.58
N PHE A 211 5.43 4.04 -20.43
CA PHE A 211 6.84 4.38 -20.32
C PHE A 211 7.76 3.18 -20.53
N PHE A 212 7.42 2.02 -19.95
CA PHE A 212 8.26 0.81 -20.04
C PHE A 212 8.00 -0.08 -21.25
N GLN A 213 6.92 0.16 -22.02
CA GLN A 213 6.71 -0.51 -23.31
C GLN A 213 7.81 -0.20 -24.32
N ASP A 214 8.40 1.00 -24.21
CA ASP A 214 9.56 1.38 -25.03
C ASP A 214 10.86 0.93 -24.34
N LYS A 215 11.50 -0.12 -24.90
CA LYS A 215 12.76 -0.65 -24.38
C LYS A 215 13.91 0.38 -24.39
N ASP A 216 13.86 1.35 -25.30
CA ASP A 216 14.88 2.40 -25.38
C ASP A 216 14.72 3.39 -24.23
N ASN A 217 13.49 3.70 -23.84
CA ASN A 217 13.22 4.52 -22.64
C ASN A 217 13.74 3.85 -21.37
N PHE A 218 13.53 2.54 -21.22
CA PHE A 218 14.05 1.80 -20.06
C PHE A 218 15.57 1.86 -19.98
N LYS A 219 16.28 1.54 -21.08
CA LYS A 219 17.74 1.57 -21.16
C LYS A 219 18.29 2.97 -20.90
N HIS A 220 17.63 3.98 -21.47
CA HIS A 220 18.01 5.37 -21.24
C HIS A 220 17.89 5.77 -19.77
N TYR A 221 16.79 5.40 -19.13
CA TYR A 221 16.55 5.70 -17.71
C TYR A 221 17.52 4.93 -16.81
N GLN A 222 17.77 3.66 -17.10
CA GLN A 222 18.78 2.86 -16.40
C GLN A 222 20.17 3.48 -16.50
N ALA A 223 20.58 3.92 -17.70
CA ALA A 223 21.85 4.59 -17.91
C ALA A 223 21.94 5.92 -17.14
N LEU A 224 20.85 6.68 -17.06
CA LEU A 224 20.79 7.93 -16.30
C LEU A 224 20.98 7.67 -14.81
N LEU A 225 20.26 6.72 -14.22
CA LEU A 225 20.40 6.34 -12.80
C LEU A 225 21.83 5.83 -12.51
N SER A 226 22.35 4.93 -13.34
CA SER A 226 23.72 4.42 -13.21
C SER A 226 24.76 5.52 -13.31
N ASN A 227 24.55 6.51 -14.18
CA ASN A 227 25.44 7.67 -14.30
C ASN A 227 25.45 8.54 -13.03
N ILE A 228 24.29 8.81 -12.43
CA ILE A 228 24.19 9.54 -11.16
C ILE A 228 24.99 8.80 -10.07
N ILE A 229 24.71 7.50 -9.89
CA ILE A 229 25.38 6.66 -8.87
C ILE A 229 26.89 6.65 -9.08
N THR A 230 27.33 6.36 -10.31
CA THR A 230 28.75 6.23 -10.64
C THR A 230 29.48 7.57 -10.52
N THR A 231 28.86 8.66 -10.95
CA THR A 231 29.46 10.01 -10.91
C THR A 231 29.65 10.46 -9.46
N THR A 232 28.68 10.28 -8.58
CA THR A 232 28.80 10.60 -7.16
C THR A 232 29.89 9.78 -6.50
N LYS A 233 29.95 8.47 -6.74
CA LYS A 233 31.03 7.58 -6.23
C LYS A 233 32.40 8.04 -6.73
N LYS A 234 32.56 8.38 -8.01
CA LYS A 234 33.80 8.87 -8.59
C LYS A 234 34.24 10.21 -8.00
N LYS A 235 33.32 11.13 -7.77
CA LYS A 235 33.62 12.43 -7.14
C LYS A 235 34.19 12.23 -5.73
N ILE A 236 33.55 11.41 -4.92
CA ILE A 236 34.03 11.10 -3.55
C ILE A 236 35.42 10.43 -3.62
N ALA A 237 35.60 9.42 -4.47
CA ALA A 237 36.89 8.74 -4.64
C ALA A 237 38.01 9.70 -5.09
N ALA A 238 37.73 10.62 -6.00
CA ALA A 238 38.70 11.63 -6.47
C ALA A 238 39.11 12.60 -5.34
N ILE A 239 38.17 13.00 -4.47
CA ILE A 239 38.48 13.82 -3.30
C ILE A 239 39.39 13.04 -2.33
N GLN A 240 39.07 11.77 -2.05
CA GLN A 240 39.90 10.89 -1.20
C GLN A 240 41.31 10.77 -1.76
N GLN A 241 41.43 10.49 -3.05
CA GLN A 241 42.71 10.31 -3.73
C GLN A 241 43.62 11.55 -3.63
N LYS A 242 43.03 12.76 -3.66
CA LYS A 242 43.74 14.02 -3.47
C LYS A 242 44.06 14.31 -2.00
N ALA A 243 43.20 13.94 -1.07
CA ALA A 243 43.38 14.22 0.34
C ALA A 243 44.42 13.30 1.04
N LEU A 244 44.45 12.01 0.69
CA LEU A 244 45.28 11.01 1.37
C LEU A 244 46.78 11.35 1.40
N PRO A 245 47.43 11.71 0.28
CA PRO A 245 48.86 12.06 0.29
C PRO A 245 49.16 13.28 1.17
N LEU A 246 48.24 14.26 1.22
CA LEU A 246 48.40 15.44 2.05
C LEU A 246 48.27 15.11 3.53
N ILE A 247 47.31 14.25 3.88
CA ILE A 247 47.08 13.79 5.26
C ILE A 247 48.26 12.94 5.76
N ASP A 248 48.78 12.04 4.92
CA ASP A 248 49.86 11.11 5.29
C ASP A 248 51.23 11.79 5.41
N SER A 249 51.38 12.99 4.88
CA SER A 249 52.63 13.76 4.97
C SER A 249 52.78 14.51 6.29
N TYR A 250 51.77 14.52 7.19
CA TYR A 250 51.81 15.25 8.44
C TYR A 250 51.49 14.36 9.64
N GLU A 251 52.38 14.37 10.64
CA GLU A 251 52.11 13.74 11.93
C GLU A 251 51.27 14.65 12.85
N GLY A 252 50.42 14.05 13.67
CA GLY A 252 49.62 14.80 14.66
C GLY A 252 48.24 15.21 14.17
N ILE A 253 47.83 14.78 12.99
CA ILE A 253 46.44 14.90 12.51
C ILE A 253 45.56 13.89 13.25
N LYS A 254 44.40 14.35 13.70
CA LYS A 254 43.40 13.52 14.39
C LYS A 254 42.75 12.53 13.44
N GLN A 255 42.90 11.22 13.68
CA GLN A 255 42.44 10.17 12.80
C GLN A 255 40.89 10.22 12.54
N ASP A 256 40.10 10.50 13.59
CA ASP A 256 38.65 10.63 13.43
C ASP A 256 38.22 11.80 12.51
N ALA A 257 39.06 12.86 12.46
CA ALA A 257 38.79 14.02 11.63
C ALA A 257 38.97 13.72 10.13
N VAL A 258 39.93 12.85 9.80
CA VAL A 258 40.28 12.46 8.42
C VAL A 258 39.77 11.06 8.05
N ALA A 259 39.04 10.39 8.94
CA ALA A 259 38.58 9.03 8.72
C ALA A 259 37.76 8.85 7.43
N ILE A 260 37.01 9.89 7.04
CA ILE A 260 36.20 9.88 5.83
C ILE A 260 37.05 9.72 4.54
N PHE A 261 38.28 10.23 4.53
CA PHE A 261 39.17 10.10 3.39
C PHE A 261 39.82 8.70 3.30
N ARG A 262 39.71 7.86 4.35
CA ARG A 262 40.32 6.52 4.43
C ARG A 262 39.28 5.40 4.30
N LYS A 263 37.99 5.72 4.44
CA LYS A 263 36.91 4.73 4.42
C LYS A 263 36.53 4.38 2.98
N PRO A 264 36.02 3.14 2.74
CA PRO A 264 35.41 2.81 1.47
C PRO A 264 34.29 3.80 1.10
N VAL A 265 34.22 4.18 -0.17
CA VAL A 265 33.19 5.15 -0.65
C VAL A 265 31.79 4.72 -0.25
N GLN A 266 31.48 3.42 -0.37
CA GLN A 266 30.17 2.90 0.00
C GLN A 266 29.86 3.12 1.49
N GLU A 267 30.84 2.89 2.39
CA GLU A 267 30.64 3.12 3.83
C GLU A 267 30.36 4.60 4.15
N ILE A 268 30.97 5.50 3.39
CA ILE A 268 30.72 6.95 3.53
C ILE A 268 29.31 7.30 3.09
N LEU A 269 28.88 6.77 1.96
CA LEU A 269 27.53 6.99 1.43
C LEU A 269 26.47 6.39 2.37
N ASP A 270 26.71 5.23 2.97
CA ASP A 270 25.77 4.58 3.89
C ASP A 270 25.65 5.29 5.25
N LYS A 271 26.77 5.82 5.78
CA LYS A 271 26.83 6.39 7.15
C LYS A 271 26.79 7.92 7.19
N GLY A 272 27.04 8.58 6.05
CA GLY A 272 27.15 10.03 5.97
C GLY A 272 28.40 10.63 6.59
N LEU A 273 28.44 11.95 6.66
CA LEU A 273 29.52 12.73 7.26
C LEU A 273 29.49 12.59 8.78
N ASN A 274 30.65 12.28 9.40
CA ASN A 274 30.71 12.16 10.86
C ASN A 274 30.79 13.54 11.54
N LYS A 275 30.42 13.59 12.83
CA LYS A 275 30.42 14.84 13.63
C LYS A 275 31.79 15.51 13.70
N THR A 276 32.89 14.74 13.69
CA THR A 276 34.22 15.29 13.77
C THR A 276 34.63 15.97 12.46
N PHE A 277 34.21 15.40 11.32
CA PHE A 277 34.42 16.02 10.01
C PHE A 277 33.71 17.38 9.92
N LEU A 278 32.41 17.41 10.29
CA LEU A 278 31.63 18.65 10.30
C LEU A 278 32.23 19.70 11.24
N LYS A 279 32.74 19.26 12.40
CA LYS A 279 33.40 20.15 13.33
C LYS A 279 34.70 20.77 12.77
N VAL A 280 35.46 20.06 11.91
CA VAL A 280 36.67 20.62 11.25
C VAL A 280 36.28 21.72 10.25
N LEU A 281 35.17 21.65 9.59
CA LEU A 281 34.69 22.70 8.71
C LEU A 281 34.40 24.02 9.43
N GLU A 282 33.84 23.91 10.66
CA GLU A 282 33.53 25.08 11.50
C GLU A 282 34.77 25.56 12.32
N GLN A 283 35.55 24.61 12.80
CA GLN A 283 36.68 24.83 13.72
C GLN A 283 37.90 24.01 13.26
N PRO A 284 38.76 24.58 12.37
CA PRO A 284 39.91 23.86 11.83
C PRO A 284 40.89 23.27 12.88
N GLU A 285 40.93 23.84 14.10
CA GLU A 285 41.75 23.34 15.20
C GLU A 285 41.33 21.92 15.65
N ALA A 286 40.11 21.51 15.33
CA ALA A 286 39.61 20.15 15.59
C ALA A 286 40.39 19.07 14.80
N LEU A 287 41.14 19.46 13.76
CA LEU A 287 42.00 18.61 12.97
C LEU A 287 43.26 18.16 13.77
N CYS A 288 43.68 18.97 14.75
CA CYS A 288 44.91 18.75 15.49
C CYS A 288 44.72 17.87 16.74
N LEU A 289 45.65 16.95 16.98
CA LEU A 289 45.78 16.20 18.22
C LEU A 289 46.48 17.06 19.30
N LYS A 290 45.69 17.83 20.08
CA LYS A 290 46.20 18.79 21.07
C LYS A 290 47.19 18.17 22.10
N SER A 291 47.08 16.87 22.43
CA SER A 291 47.90 16.18 23.43
C SER A 291 49.24 15.65 22.89
N LYS A 292 49.45 15.64 21.58
CA LYS A 292 50.60 15.04 20.90
C LYS A 292 51.31 15.96 19.90
N THR A 293 50.89 17.22 19.80
CA THR A 293 51.45 18.18 18.84
C THR A 293 52.00 19.41 19.53
N THR A 294 53.17 19.86 19.08
CA THR A 294 53.77 21.15 19.47
C THR A 294 53.00 22.30 18.80
N LYS A 295 53.14 23.54 19.32
CA LYS A 295 52.52 24.71 18.72
C LYS A 295 52.97 24.93 17.26
N ALA A 296 54.21 24.61 16.94
CA ALA A 296 54.72 24.69 15.58
C ALA A 296 54.07 23.67 14.64
N GLN A 297 53.89 22.45 15.08
CA GLN A 297 53.19 21.38 14.34
C GLN A 297 51.70 21.75 14.13
N GLN A 298 51.02 22.27 15.16
CA GLN A 298 49.65 22.75 15.03
C GLN A 298 49.49 23.85 13.97
N ALA A 299 50.41 24.82 13.99
CA ALA A 299 50.46 25.91 12.98
C ALA A 299 50.67 25.34 11.57
N ALA A 300 51.55 24.34 11.41
CA ALA A 300 51.79 23.69 10.13
C ALA A 300 50.55 22.90 9.64
N ILE A 301 49.84 22.18 10.49
CA ILE A 301 48.62 21.46 10.15
C ILE A 301 47.52 22.42 9.78
N LEU A 302 47.35 23.55 10.50
CA LEU A 302 46.36 24.57 10.16
C LEU A 302 46.68 25.25 8.82
N SER A 303 47.98 25.51 8.57
CA SER A 303 48.38 26.03 7.23
C SER A 303 48.10 25.05 6.11
N LEU A 304 48.33 23.74 6.30
CA LEU A 304 47.95 22.69 5.36
C LEU A 304 46.46 22.68 5.12
N TYR A 305 45.67 22.79 6.21
CA TYR A 305 44.22 22.83 6.09
C TYR A 305 43.79 23.99 5.22
N GLU A 306 44.19 25.21 5.53
CA GLU A 306 43.74 26.43 4.79
C GLU A 306 44.21 26.41 3.34
N THR A 307 45.44 25.93 3.06
CA THR A 307 45.98 25.95 1.68
C THR A 307 45.51 24.78 0.82
N SER A 308 45.26 23.60 1.37
CA SER A 308 45.07 22.40 0.56
C SER A 308 43.93 21.51 0.97
N LEU A 309 43.63 21.34 2.27
CA LEU A 309 42.59 20.42 2.73
C LEU A 309 41.19 21.05 2.75
N ARG A 310 41.08 22.34 3.07
CA ARG A 310 39.82 23.07 3.14
C ARG A 310 38.94 22.91 1.90
N PRO A 311 39.46 23.10 0.66
CA PRO A 311 38.65 22.89 -0.54
C PRO A 311 38.19 21.43 -0.71
N LEU A 312 38.94 20.45 -0.21
CA LEU A 312 38.57 19.04 -0.25
C LEU A 312 37.49 18.69 0.78
N TYR A 313 37.57 19.27 1.99
CA TYR A 313 36.52 19.17 2.99
C TYR A 313 35.23 19.82 2.51
N GLN A 314 35.32 21.01 1.90
CA GLN A 314 34.15 21.70 1.36
C GLN A 314 33.53 20.93 0.21
N ALA A 315 34.32 20.46 -0.76
CA ALA A 315 33.84 19.67 -1.87
C ALA A 315 33.13 18.36 -1.42
N MET A 316 33.63 17.73 -0.34
CA MET A 316 32.98 16.56 0.24
C MET A 316 31.64 16.95 0.89
N ALA A 317 31.57 18.04 1.63
CA ALA A 317 30.34 18.55 2.23
C ALA A 317 29.32 18.93 1.16
N ASP A 318 29.73 19.62 0.11
CA ASP A 318 28.88 20.06 -1.01
C ASP A 318 28.16 18.87 -1.69
N ILE A 319 28.86 17.73 -1.84
CA ILE A 319 28.24 16.50 -2.37
C ILE A 319 27.09 16.04 -1.47
N PHE A 320 27.29 16.07 -0.16
CA PHE A 320 26.27 15.65 0.81
C PHE A 320 25.13 16.66 0.95
N ASP A 321 25.38 17.93 0.67
CA ASP A 321 24.34 18.97 0.72
C ASP A 321 23.50 19.03 -0.56
N THR A 322 24.09 18.74 -1.71
CA THR A 322 23.43 18.97 -3.01
C THR A 322 23.15 17.71 -3.83
N GLU A 323 24.01 16.68 -3.78
CA GLU A 323 23.91 15.52 -4.69
C GLU A 323 23.47 14.23 -3.98
N ILE A 324 23.54 14.15 -2.65
CA ILE A 324 23.29 12.91 -1.93
C ILE A 324 21.85 12.42 -2.05
N ILE A 325 20.88 13.33 -2.14
CA ILE A 325 19.47 13.01 -2.31
C ILE A 325 19.26 12.32 -3.66
N ASP A 326 19.87 12.85 -4.72
CA ASP A 326 19.81 12.25 -6.06
C ASP A 326 20.46 10.87 -6.08
N TYR A 327 21.61 10.70 -5.39
CA TYR A 327 22.28 9.41 -5.26
C TYR A 327 21.37 8.36 -4.56
N TYR A 328 20.77 8.71 -3.41
CA TYR A 328 19.88 7.78 -2.70
C TYR A 328 18.63 7.46 -3.49
N THR A 329 18.07 8.47 -4.15
CA THR A 329 16.90 8.30 -5.02
C THR A 329 17.23 7.38 -6.20
N ALA A 330 18.35 7.63 -6.88
CA ALA A 330 18.80 6.80 -7.99
C ALA A 330 19.08 5.36 -7.56
N THR A 331 19.71 5.17 -6.40
CA THR A 331 20.00 3.84 -5.83
C THR A 331 18.69 3.10 -5.49
N ALA A 332 17.76 3.76 -4.81
CA ALA A 332 16.48 3.17 -4.44
C ALA A 332 15.65 2.78 -5.67
N ILE A 333 15.59 3.65 -6.69
CA ILE A 333 14.87 3.34 -7.92
C ILE A 333 15.55 2.20 -8.67
N SER A 334 16.89 2.18 -8.77
CA SER A 334 17.64 1.14 -9.47
C SER A 334 17.37 -0.26 -8.91
N GLN A 335 17.20 -0.40 -7.60
CA GLN A 335 16.88 -1.68 -6.95
C GLN A 335 15.54 -2.27 -7.43
N TYR A 336 14.57 -1.40 -7.73
CA TYR A 336 13.23 -1.82 -8.14
C TYR A 336 12.96 -1.71 -9.64
N LEU A 337 13.90 -1.12 -10.39
CA LEU A 337 13.69 -0.81 -11.79
C LEU A 337 13.34 -2.05 -12.62
N TYR A 338 14.06 -3.14 -12.43
CA TYR A 338 13.78 -4.42 -13.08
C TYR A 338 12.44 -5.02 -12.65
N THR A 339 12.10 -4.89 -11.39
CA THR A 339 10.83 -5.40 -10.87
C THR A 339 9.65 -4.59 -11.39
N ILE A 340 9.82 -3.24 -11.51
CA ILE A 340 8.81 -2.36 -12.11
C ILE A 340 8.54 -2.75 -13.57
N GLY A 341 9.58 -3.06 -14.34
CA GLY A 341 9.44 -3.52 -15.73
C GLY A 341 8.64 -4.81 -15.88
N LEU A 342 8.70 -5.71 -14.89
CA LEU A 342 7.92 -6.95 -14.87
C LEU A 342 6.51 -6.80 -14.33
N LEU A 343 6.17 -5.69 -13.69
CA LEU A 343 4.84 -5.49 -13.10
C LEU A 343 3.72 -5.64 -14.12
N GLN A 344 3.96 -5.23 -15.37
CA GLN A 344 3.00 -5.39 -16.44
C GLN A 344 2.74 -6.86 -16.75
N ASP A 345 3.81 -7.65 -16.93
CA ASP A 345 3.67 -9.06 -17.22
C ASP A 345 2.96 -9.80 -16.09
N VAL A 346 3.21 -9.38 -14.84
CA VAL A 346 2.52 -9.91 -13.66
C VAL A 346 1.06 -9.48 -13.66
N ALA A 347 0.74 -8.22 -13.95
CA ALA A 347 -0.64 -7.73 -14.02
C ALA A 347 -1.43 -8.46 -15.11
N ASP A 348 -0.87 -8.59 -16.32
CA ASP A 348 -1.49 -9.33 -17.43
C ASP A 348 -1.70 -10.82 -17.08
N GLN A 349 -0.76 -11.40 -16.32
CA GLN A 349 -0.89 -12.77 -15.86
C GLN A 349 -1.93 -12.91 -14.75
N ILE A 350 -2.05 -11.97 -13.84
CA ILE A 350 -3.12 -11.91 -12.83
C ILE A 350 -4.48 -11.91 -13.54
N ASP A 351 -4.67 -11.05 -14.55
CA ASP A 351 -5.91 -10.98 -15.31
C ASP A 351 -6.23 -12.30 -16.03
N LYS A 352 -5.22 -12.92 -16.66
CA LYS A 352 -5.38 -14.23 -17.30
C LYS A 352 -5.75 -15.31 -16.29
N THR A 353 -5.05 -15.36 -15.17
CA THR A 353 -5.30 -16.34 -14.10
C THR A 353 -6.70 -16.17 -13.52
N ASN A 354 -7.09 -14.93 -13.22
CA ASN A 354 -8.43 -14.62 -12.71
C ASN A 354 -9.54 -15.05 -13.68
N ARG A 355 -9.37 -14.77 -14.99
CA ARG A 355 -10.33 -15.20 -16.01
C ARG A 355 -10.41 -16.73 -16.14
N GLN A 356 -9.27 -17.44 -16.05
CA GLN A 356 -9.21 -18.90 -16.16
C GLN A 356 -9.87 -19.59 -14.96
N ILE A 357 -9.66 -19.05 -13.77
CA ILE A 357 -10.19 -19.62 -12.52
C ILE A 357 -11.62 -19.11 -12.23
N GLY A 358 -12.08 -18.08 -12.98
CA GLY A 358 -13.36 -17.42 -12.70
C GLY A 358 -13.34 -16.64 -11.38
N ARG A 359 -12.22 -16.02 -11.03
CA ARG A 359 -12.08 -15.17 -9.83
C ARG A 359 -12.15 -13.70 -10.19
N ILE A 360 -12.73 -12.92 -9.28
CA ILE A 360 -12.80 -11.46 -9.35
C ILE A 360 -12.13 -10.89 -8.10
N PRO A 361 -11.11 -10.02 -8.24
CA PRO A 361 -10.54 -9.33 -7.08
C PRO A 361 -11.54 -8.33 -6.48
N ILE A 362 -11.56 -8.21 -5.15
CA ILE A 362 -12.47 -7.28 -4.43
C ILE A 362 -12.22 -5.82 -4.81
N SER A 363 -11.05 -5.51 -5.32
CA SER A 363 -10.62 -4.16 -5.66
C SER A 363 -11.06 -3.69 -7.06
N ASP A 364 -11.69 -4.53 -7.85
CA ASP A 364 -12.21 -4.25 -9.18
C ASP A 364 -13.73 -4.13 -9.14
#